data_04581f6be7510fa851ec9f84db703363
#
_entry.id   04581f6be7510fa851ec9f84db703363
#
_cell.length_a   1.000
_cell.length_b   1.000
_cell.length_c   1.000
_cell.angle_alpha   90.00
_cell.angle_beta   90.00
_cell.angle_gamma   90.00
#
_symmetry.space_group_name_H-M   'P 1'
#
loop_
_entity.id
_entity.type
_entity.pdbx_description
1 polymer ?
#
loop_
_entity_poly.entity_id
_entity_poly.type
_entity_poly.pdbx_seq_one_letter_code
_entity_poly.pdbx_strand_id
1 'polypeptide(L)'
;MIKTLFIIAGAGVVLAAGSLAGAAALAGGDLRHNDWTWSVDENHDGGDNFRMRRGAGEPDVTRNLTWAGGDRLQIEVPCDVIYVQGATPGVVVTGPKDLADRVRIVGDRLTLDDDDQSEHGYIRWNGHGFHVWSADDQLKITVTAPAVTSFDVVGSSDLMIRDFDQPRLNLILSGSGDVTARGSARTVQIDVSGSGDADLAALTTVDADVRVSGSGDVRVGPTGKAVVDISGSGDVDLTRRATEVSRTLSGSGDIDES
;
A
#
# COMPACT_ATOMS: atom_id res chain seq x y z
N MET A 1 26.60 -4.99 8.15
CA MET A 1 25.77 -5.65 7.13
C MET A 1 25.03 -4.65 6.22
N ILE A 2 24.36 -3.62 6.72
CA ILE A 2 23.61 -2.64 5.91
C ILE A 2 24.47 -1.94 4.84
N LYS A 3 25.71 -1.53 5.15
CA LYS A 3 26.60 -0.88 4.17
C LYS A 3 26.97 -1.79 2.97
N THR A 4 27.05 -3.09 3.20
CA THR A 4 27.36 -4.08 2.15
C THR A 4 26.16 -4.26 1.21
N LEU A 5 24.94 -4.21 1.74
CA LEU A 5 23.70 -4.31 0.97
C LEU A 5 23.53 -3.12 0.00
N PHE A 6 23.80 -1.89 0.47
CA PHE A 6 23.76 -0.70 -0.39
C PHE A 6 24.84 -0.69 -1.48
N ILE A 7 26.00 -1.29 -1.23
CA ILE A 7 27.06 -1.43 -2.23
C ILE A 7 26.66 -2.44 -3.31
N ILE A 8 26.01 -3.55 -2.94
CA ILE A 8 25.55 -4.57 -3.88
C ILE A 8 24.39 -4.01 -4.73
N ALA A 9 23.42 -3.33 -4.12
CA ALA A 9 22.34 -2.66 -4.84
C ALA A 9 22.86 -1.58 -5.79
N GLY A 10 23.81 -0.74 -5.34
CA GLY A 10 24.44 0.28 -6.17
C GLY A 10 25.24 -0.30 -7.33
N ALA A 11 25.97 -1.41 -7.11
CA ALA A 11 26.71 -2.10 -8.18
C ALA A 11 25.77 -2.75 -9.21
N GLY A 12 24.64 -3.29 -8.77
CA GLY A 12 23.60 -3.85 -9.64
C GLY A 12 23.00 -2.78 -10.57
N VAL A 13 22.65 -1.63 -10.04
CA VAL A 13 22.12 -0.50 -10.82
C VAL A 13 23.15 0.03 -11.83
N VAL A 14 24.42 0.12 -11.46
CA VAL A 14 25.49 0.59 -12.38
C VAL A 14 25.77 -0.43 -13.49
N LEU A 15 25.75 -1.73 -13.19
CA LEU A 15 25.89 -2.80 -14.19
C LEU A 15 24.67 -2.88 -15.12
N ALA A 16 23.47 -2.70 -14.61
CA ALA A 16 22.25 -2.62 -15.41
C ALA A 16 22.27 -1.38 -16.32
N ALA A 17 22.67 -0.21 -15.83
CA ALA A 17 22.81 1.00 -16.64
C ALA A 17 23.91 0.87 -17.70
N GLY A 18 25.02 0.21 -17.39
CA GLY A 18 26.11 -0.03 -18.34
C GLY A 18 25.74 -1.01 -19.46
N SER A 19 25.01 -2.07 -19.15
CA SER A 19 24.50 -3.02 -20.15
C SER A 19 23.39 -2.44 -21.01
N LEU A 20 22.54 -1.57 -20.46
CA LEU A 20 21.52 -0.80 -21.20
C LEU A 20 22.16 0.20 -22.16
N ALA A 21 23.21 0.93 -21.74
CA ALA A 21 23.94 1.83 -22.63
C ALA A 21 24.61 1.09 -23.79
N GLY A 22 25.16 -0.12 -23.55
CA GLY A 22 25.72 -0.98 -24.59
C GLY A 22 24.65 -1.50 -25.55
N ALA A 23 23.51 -1.91 -25.08
CA ALA A 23 22.38 -2.34 -25.91
C ALA A 23 21.79 -1.18 -26.75
N ALA A 24 21.72 0.02 -26.18
CA ALA A 24 21.29 1.23 -26.87
C ALA A 24 22.25 1.64 -28.01
N ALA A 25 23.55 1.42 -27.82
CA ALA A 25 24.54 1.69 -28.86
C ALA A 25 24.46 0.71 -30.05
N LEU A 26 24.04 -0.53 -29.80
CA LEU A 26 23.88 -1.56 -30.82
C LEU A 26 22.54 -1.52 -31.56
N ALA A 27 21.49 -1.06 -30.90
CA ALA A 27 20.11 -0.99 -31.42
C ALA A 27 19.70 0.40 -31.95
N GLY A 28 20.60 1.33 -31.99
CA GLY A 28 20.60 2.78 -32.27
C GLY A 28 19.42 3.49 -32.94
N GLY A 29 18.67 2.84 -33.80
CA GLY A 29 17.53 3.48 -34.50
C GLY A 29 16.18 3.04 -33.97
N ASP A 30 16.08 1.83 -33.47
CA ASP A 30 14.82 1.18 -33.13
C ASP A 30 14.29 1.58 -31.73
N LEU A 31 15.20 1.89 -30.82
CA LEU A 31 14.86 2.33 -29.45
C LEU A 31 14.23 3.74 -29.37
N ARG A 32 14.43 4.55 -30.41
CA ARG A 32 13.89 5.92 -30.45
C ARG A 32 12.43 6.00 -30.93
N HIS A 33 11.96 4.96 -31.60
CA HIS A 33 10.66 4.97 -32.26
C HIS A 33 9.65 3.96 -31.68
N ASN A 34 10.09 3.09 -30.78
CA ASN A 34 9.24 2.06 -30.20
C ASN A 34 9.37 2.06 -28.68
N ASP A 35 8.24 1.88 -27.98
CA ASP A 35 8.22 1.64 -26.55
C ASP A 35 8.77 0.26 -26.25
N TRP A 36 9.59 0.16 -25.20
CA TRP A 36 10.17 -1.09 -24.74
C TRP A 36 9.85 -1.30 -23.26
N THR A 37 9.49 -2.50 -22.91
CA THR A 37 9.29 -2.91 -21.52
C THR A 37 10.27 -4.02 -21.19
N TRP A 38 10.97 -3.89 -20.09
CA TRP A 38 11.85 -4.91 -19.51
C TRP A 38 11.23 -5.41 -18.23
N SER A 39 11.16 -6.72 -18.07
CA SER A 39 10.85 -7.38 -16.79
C SER A 39 12.08 -8.10 -16.28
N VAL A 40 12.30 -8.02 -14.98
CA VAL A 40 13.32 -8.78 -14.27
C VAL A 40 12.58 -9.72 -13.34
N ASP A 41 12.70 -11.01 -13.60
CA ASP A 41 12.14 -12.06 -12.75
C ASP A 41 13.28 -12.67 -11.94
N GLU A 42 13.26 -12.57 -10.64
CA GLU A 42 14.22 -13.22 -9.75
C GLU A 42 13.72 -14.63 -9.42
N ASN A 43 14.37 -15.65 -9.96
CA ASN A 43 14.03 -17.03 -9.64
C ASN A 43 14.85 -17.56 -8.46
N HIS A 44 14.23 -18.39 -7.63
CA HIS A 44 14.80 -19.05 -6.44
C HIS A 44 16.07 -19.87 -6.71
N ASP A 45 16.36 -20.22 -7.96
CA ASP A 45 17.56 -20.98 -8.40
C ASP A 45 18.77 -20.08 -8.77
N GLY A 46 18.73 -18.78 -8.44
CA GLY A 46 19.86 -17.87 -8.59
C GLY A 46 20.17 -17.43 -10.02
N GLY A 47 19.22 -17.48 -10.92
CA GLY A 47 19.31 -16.97 -12.28
C GLY A 47 18.32 -15.84 -12.52
N ASP A 48 18.82 -14.61 -12.73
CA ASP A 48 17.99 -13.50 -13.16
C ASP A 48 17.49 -13.75 -14.58
N ASN A 49 16.20 -13.91 -14.76
CA ASN A 49 15.58 -13.96 -16.09
C ASN A 49 15.21 -12.55 -16.52
N PHE A 50 16.03 -12.02 -17.39
CA PHE A 50 15.79 -10.74 -18.03
C PHE A 50 14.99 -10.94 -19.33
N ARG A 51 13.76 -10.41 -19.36
CA ARG A 51 12.91 -10.45 -20.57
C ARG A 51 12.72 -9.05 -21.12
N MET A 52 12.91 -8.92 -22.42
CA MET A 52 12.69 -7.69 -23.15
C MET A 52 11.51 -7.88 -24.11
N ARG A 53 10.49 -7.04 -23.98
CA ARG A 53 9.31 -7.01 -24.86
C ARG A 53 9.25 -5.70 -25.62
N ARG A 54 8.86 -5.76 -26.89
CA ARG A 54 8.56 -4.60 -27.70
C ARG A 54 7.10 -4.24 -27.55
N GLY A 55 6.81 -2.98 -27.18
CA GLY A 55 5.45 -2.46 -27.05
C GLY A 55 5.08 -2.07 -25.61
N ALA A 56 3.90 -1.51 -25.47
CA ALA A 56 3.27 -1.30 -24.16
C ALA A 56 3.13 -2.64 -23.43
N GLY A 57 3.29 -2.64 -22.12
CA GLY A 57 3.04 -3.83 -21.28
C GLY A 57 1.71 -4.51 -21.58
N GLU A 58 1.41 -5.60 -20.89
CA GLU A 58 0.11 -6.27 -21.07
C GLU A 58 -1.03 -5.25 -20.89
N PRO A 59 -2.12 -5.36 -21.68
CA PRO A 59 -3.24 -4.44 -21.55
C PRO A 59 -3.86 -4.59 -20.17
N ASP A 60 -4.24 -3.46 -19.58
CA ASP A 60 -5.02 -3.48 -18.35
C ASP A 60 -6.34 -4.17 -18.56
N VAL A 61 -6.70 -5.02 -17.61
CA VAL A 61 -8.00 -5.69 -17.56
C VAL A 61 -8.73 -5.25 -16.31
N THR A 62 -10.06 -5.32 -16.37
CA THR A 62 -10.90 -5.13 -15.19
C THR A 62 -11.59 -6.45 -14.86
N ARG A 63 -11.42 -6.92 -13.62
CA ARG A 63 -12.07 -8.13 -13.10
C ARG A 63 -12.99 -7.77 -11.95
N ASN A 64 -14.14 -8.42 -11.92
CA ASN A 64 -15.06 -8.35 -10.78
C ASN A 64 -14.94 -9.67 -10.01
N LEU A 65 -14.59 -9.57 -8.74
CA LEU A 65 -14.57 -10.71 -7.83
C LEU A 65 -15.83 -10.68 -6.97
N THR A 66 -16.40 -11.83 -6.77
CA THR A 66 -17.56 -11.98 -5.88
C THR A 66 -17.07 -12.04 -4.44
N TRP A 67 -17.59 -11.12 -3.62
CA TRP A 67 -17.38 -11.12 -2.18
C TRP A 67 -18.72 -11.01 -1.46
N ALA A 68 -18.92 -11.81 -0.43
CA ALA A 68 -20.16 -11.80 0.33
C ALA A 68 -20.30 -10.58 1.24
N GLY A 69 -19.22 -9.83 1.41
CA GLY A 69 -19.12 -8.79 2.42
C GLY A 69 -18.91 -9.37 3.83
N GLY A 70 -18.68 -8.50 4.78
CA GLY A 70 -18.46 -8.84 6.20
C GLY A 70 -18.26 -7.56 6.98
N ASP A 71 -17.92 -7.69 8.25
CA ASP A 71 -17.56 -6.61 9.15
C ASP A 71 -16.04 -6.37 9.24
N ARG A 72 -15.25 -7.27 8.65
CA ARG A 72 -13.79 -7.21 8.59
C ARG A 72 -13.29 -7.31 7.14
N LEU A 73 -12.20 -6.63 6.86
CA LEU A 73 -11.42 -6.76 5.62
C LEU A 73 -9.93 -6.79 5.98
N GLN A 74 -9.27 -7.89 5.67
CA GLN A 74 -7.82 -8.04 5.79
C GLN A 74 -7.19 -7.85 4.41
N ILE A 75 -6.17 -6.99 4.31
CA ILE A 75 -5.53 -6.59 3.06
C ILE A 75 -4.06 -7.03 3.14
N GLU A 76 -3.71 -7.96 2.26
CA GLU A 76 -2.35 -8.53 2.14
C GLU A 76 -1.89 -8.48 0.67
N VAL A 77 -2.13 -7.34 0.01
CA VAL A 77 -1.72 -7.11 -1.38
C VAL A 77 -0.82 -5.89 -1.42
N PRO A 78 0.35 -5.92 -2.04
CA PRO A 78 1.27 -4.78 -2.08
C PRO A 78 0.85 -3.77 -3.16
N CYS A 79 -0.34 -3.18 -3.04
CA CYS A 79 -0.88 -2.22 -4.00
C CYS A 79 -1.92 -1.29 -3.37
N ASP A 80 -2.38 -0.32 -4.14
CA ASP A 80 -3.44 0.62 -3.75
C ASP A 80 -4.81 -0.06 -3.66
N VAL A 81 -5.41 -0.01 -2.47
CA VAL A 81 -6.76 -0.49 -2.20
C VAL A 81 -7.66 0.67 -1.81
N ILE A 82 -8.77 0.81 -2.51
CA ILE A 82 -9.81 1.80 -2.19
C ILE A 82 -11.02 1.05 -1.63
N TYR A 83 -11.35 1.32 -0.38
CA TYR A 83 -12.64 0.91 0.18
C TYR A 83 -13.64 2.04 0.07
N VAL A 84 -14.85 1.72 -0.46
CA VAL A 84 -15.98 2.64 -0.51
C VAL A 84 -17.18 1.99 0.17
N GLN A 85 -17.71 2.61 1.22
CA GLN A 85 -18.93 2.10 1.82
C GLN A 85 -20.10 2.18 0.82
N GLY A 86 -20.74 1.06 0.56
CA GLY A 86 -21.84 0.99 -0.41
C GLY A 86 -22.72 -0.24 -0.20
N ALA A 87 -23.96 -0.17 -0.67
CA ALA A 87 -24.98 -1.17 -0.37
C ALA A 87 -24.70 -2.58 -0.92
N THR A 88 -23.96 -2.69 -2.03
CA THR A 88 -23.72 -3.98 -2.69
C THR A 88 -22.26 -4.38 -2.53
N PRO A 89 -21.98 -5.50 -1.87
CA PRO A 89 -20.62 -6.01 -1.75
C PRO A 89 -20.03 -6.40 -3.10
N GLY A 90 -18.73 -6.11 -3.29
CA GLY A 90 -18.01 -6.48 -4.50
C GLY A 90 -16.57 -5.99 -4.46
N VAL A 91 -15.73 -6.61 -5.29
CA VAL A 91 -14.33 -6.23 -5.46
C VAL A 91 -14.05 -6.07 -6.95
N VAL A 92 -13.55 -4.92 -7.34
CA VAL A 92 -13.14 -4.61 -8.72
C VAL A 92 -11.63 -4.48 -8.73
N VAL A 93 -10.98 -5.28 -9.56
CA VAL A 93 -9.53 -5.27 -9.74
C VAL A 93 -9.22 -4.75 -11.13
N THR A 94 -8.37 -3.74 -11.23
CA THR A 94 -7.91 -3.16 -12.50
C THR A 94 -6.39 -3.12 -12.54
N GLY A 95 -5.81 -3.57 -13.63
CA GLY A 95 -4.37 -3.59 -13.85
C GLY A 95 -3.95 -4.60 -14.90
N PRO A 96 -2.65 -4.85 -15.07
CA PRO A 96 -2.12 -5.85 -15.98
C PRO A 96 -2.74 -7.21 -15.73
N LYS A 97 -3.04 -7.92 -16.82
CA LYS A 97 -3.82 -9.17 -16.78
C LYS A 97 -3.17 -10.23 -15.88
N ASP A 98 -1.88 -10.40 -15.95
CA ASP A 98 -1.09 -11.35 -15.16
C ASP A 98 -1.24 -11.11 -13.65
N LEU A 99 -1.18 -9.85 -13.21
CA LEU A 99 -1.36 -9.46 -11.82
C LEU A 99 -2.84 -9.52 -11.38
N ALA A 100 -3.72 -8.93 -12.20
CA ALA A 100 -5.14 -8.92 -11.91
C ALA A 100 -5.70 -10.35 -11.78
N ASP A 101 -5.17 -11.30 -12.56
CA ASP A 101 -5.59 -12.72 -12.51
C ASP A 101 -5.13 -13.44 -11.23
N ARG A 102 -4.15 -12.91 -10.51
CA ARG A 102 -3.64 -13.47 -9.24
C ARG A 102 -4.36 -12.96 -8.00
N VAL A 103 -5.11 -11.85 -8.11
CA VAL A 103 -5.87 -11.32 -6.96
C VAL A 103 -6.97 -12.29 -6.55
N ARG A 104 -7.03 -12.60 -5.28
CA ARG A 104 -8.04 -13.46 -4.63
C ARG A 104 -8.66 -12.75 -3.45
N ILE A 105 -9.91 -13.04 -3.20
CA ILE A 105 -10.57 -12.76 -1.93
C ILE A 105 -11.10 -14.06 -1.36
N VAL A 106 -10.62 -14.44 -0.19
CA VAL A 106 -10.96 -15.68 0.50
C VAL A 106 -11.49 -15.34 1.88
N GLY A 107 -12.81 -15.49 2.05
CA GLY A 107 -13.46 -15.00 3.27
C GLY A 107 -13.40 -13.47 3.36
N ASP A 108 -12.68 -12.96 4.32
CA ASP A 108 -12.43 -11.54 4.58
C ASP A 108 -11.02 -11.07 4.15
N ARG A 109 -10.22 -11.97 3.59
CA ARG A 109 -8.82 -11.70 3.20
C ARG A 109 -8.68 -11.44 1.71
N LEU A 110 -8.15 -10.29 1.36
CA LEU A 110 -7.72 -9.89 0.02
C LEU A 110 -6.22 -10.16 -0.10
N THR A 111 -5.83 -11.02 -1.03
CA THR A 111 -4.44 -11.47 -1.21
C THR A 111 -4.09 -11.69 -2.67
N LEU A 112 -2.82 -11.79 -2.98
CA LEU A 112 -2.32 -12.33 -4.23
C LEU A 112 -2.06 -13.83 -4.11
N ASP A 113 -2.31 -14.57 -5.17
CA ASP A 113 -2.00 -16.00 -5.28
C ASP A 113 -0.50 -16.14 -5.52
N ASP A 114 0.23 -16.62 -4.51
CA ASP A 114 1.70 -16.68 -4.49
C ASP A 114 2.23 -18.03 -5.02
N ASP A 115 1.74 -18.51 -6.14
CA ASP A 115 2.36 -19.69 -6.77
C ASP A 115 3.76 -19.38 -7.35
N ASP A 116 4.18 -18.11 -7.36
CA ASP A 116 5.49 -17.69 -7.85
C ASP A 116 5.98 -16.49 -7.03
N GLN A 117 6.93 -16.72 -6.11
CA GLN A 117 7.56 -15.68 -5.26
C GLN A 117 8.58 -14.84 -6.05
N SER A 118 8.27 -14.44 -7.24
CA SER A 118 9.14 -13.57 -8.02
C SER A 118 8.70 -12.10 -7.86
N GLU A 119 9.56 -11.28 -7.27
CA GLU A 119 9.42 -9.83 -7.32
C GLU A 119 9.60 -9.39 -8.78
N HIS A 120 8.55 -8.82 -9.37
CA HIS A 120 8.58 -8.34 -10.75
C HIS A 120 8.83 -6.83 -10.76
N GLY A 121 10.03 -6.45 -11.15
CA GLY A 121 10.35 -5.05 -11.46
C GLY A 121 10.17 -4.77 -12.96
N TYR A 122 9.53 -3.67 -13.28
CA TYR A 122 9.37 -3.23 -14.67
C TYR A 122 10.12 -1.92 -14.93
N ILE A 123 10.81 -1.86 -16.06
CA ILE A 123 11.45 -0.65 -16.55
C ILE A 123 10.87 -0.36 -17.93
N ARG A 124 10.28 0.80 -18.14
CA ARG A 124 9.76 1.24 -19.43
C ARG A 124 10.56 2.44 -19.95
N TRP A 125 10.99 2.35 -21.17
CA TRP A 125 11.50 3.49 -21.93
C TRP A 125 10.40 4.00 -22.87
N ASN A 126 9.98 5.24 -22.69
CA ASN A 126 9.27 5.98 -23.70
C ASN A 126 10.18 7.12 -24.18
N GLY A 127 10.06 7.62 -25.38
CA GLY A 127 10.95 8.64 -25.94
C GLY A 127 11.20 9.90 -25.09
N HIS A 128 10.64 9.97 -23.86
CA HIS A 128 10.71 11.08 -22.92
C HIS A 128 11.43 10.73 -21.61
N GLY A 129 11.79 9.47 -21.38
CA GLY A 129 12.53 9.07 -20.17
C GLY A 129 12.35 7.62 -19.75
N PHE A 130 13.07 7.24 -18.69
CA PHE A 130 12.89 5.96 -18.01
C PHE A 130 11.84 6.10 -16.93
N HIS A 131 10.90 5.17 -16.91
CA HIS A 131 9.99 4.96 -15.80
C HIS A 131 10.31 3.59 -15.19
N VAL A 132 10.61 3.56 -13.91
CA VAL A 132 10.80 2.33 -13.13
C VAL A 132 9.61 2.25 -12.20
N TRP A 133 8.91 1.11 -12.21
CA TRP A 133 7.84 0.83 -11.26
C TRP A 133 7.86 -0.64 -10.88
N SER A 134 7.39 -0.93 -9.68
CA SER A 134 7.05 -2.29 -9.30
C SER A 134 5.73 -2.72 -9.98
N ALA A 135 5.49 -4.00 -10.07
CA ALA A 135 4.23 -4.54 -10.55
C ALA A 135 3.03 -3.98 -9.75
N ASP A 136 3.25 -3.70 -8.50
CA ASP A 136 2.28 -3.28 -7.50
C ASP A 136 1.69 -1.89 -7.80
N ASP A 137 2.49 -0.96 -8.34
CA ASP A 137 2.04 0.38 -8.72
C ASP A 137 0.99 0.41 -9.85
N GLN A 138 0.80 -0.70 -10.55
CA GLN A 138 -0.15 -0.79 -11.67
C GLN A 138 -1.48 -1.46 -11.27
N LEU A 139 -1.53 -2.11 -10.11
CA LEU A 139 -2.71 -2.81 -9.64
C LEU A 139 -3.56 -1.87 -8.78
N LYS A 140 -4.81 -1.69 -9.14
CA LYS A 140 -5.79 -0.93 -8.37
C LYS A 140 -6.96 -1.79 -7.98
N ILE A 141 -7.26 -1.85 -6.70
CA ILE A 141 -8.35 -2.65 -6.17
C ILE A 141 -9.38 -1.74 -5.51
N THR A 142 -10.64 -1.85 -5.93
CA THR A 142 -11.75 -1.15 -5.29
C THR A 142 -12.65 -2.18 -4.61
N VAL A 143 -12.80 -2.05 -3.30
CA VAL A 143 -13.68 -2.88 -2.48
C VAL A 143 -14.90 -2.07 -2.07
N THR A 144 -16.08 -2.61 -2.29
CA THR A 144 -17.34 -2.01 -1.85
C THR A 144 -18.03 -2.94 -0.88
N ALA A 145 -18.52 -2.43 0.25
CA ALA A 145 -19.36 -3.21 1.16
C ALA A 145 -20.14 -2.29 2.12
N PRO A 146 -21.28 -2.75 2.67
CA PRO A 146 -22.13 -1.90 3.51
C PRO A 146 -21.68 -1.79 4.97
N ALA A 147 -20.93 -2.78 5.48
CA ALA A 147 -20.82 -2.98 6.93
C ALA A 147 -19.41 -3.28 7.45
N VAL A 148 -18.36 -3.04 6.67
CA VAL A 148 -16.99 -3.24 7.16
C VAL A 148 -16.69 -2.18 8.21
N THR A 149 -16.28 -2.63 9.38
CA THR A 149 -15.89 -1.77 10.51
C THR A 149 -14.48 -2.04 11.00
N SER A 150 -13.85 -3.14 10.53
CA SER A 150 -12.48 -3.52 10.89
C SER A 150 -11.64 -3.71 9.64
N PHE A 151 -10.53 -3.01 9.58
CA PHE A 151 -9.53 -3.11 8.51
C PHE A 151 -8.20 -3.55 9.12
N ASP A 152 -7.59 -4.55 8.50
CA ASP A 152 -6.30 -5.09 8.88
C ASP A 152 -5.38 -5.03 7.66
N VAL A 153 -4.46 -4.07 7.67
CA VAL A 153 -3.55 -3.77 6.56
C VAL A 153 -2.17 -4.33 6.88
N VAL A 154 -1.70 -5.24 6.04
CA VAL A 154 -0.45 -5.97 6.27
C VAL A 154 0.53 -5.73 5.12
N GLY A 155 1.79 -5.51 5.46
CA GLY A 155 2.86 -5.33 4.48
C GLY A 155 2.98 -3.89 4.00
N SER A 156 2.98 -3.68 2.68
CA SER A 156 3.14 -2.37 2.03
C SER A 156 1.88 -1.95 1.24
N SER A 157 0.72 -2.41 1.68
CA SER A 157 -0.57 -2.03 1.07
C SER A 157 -0.96 -0.61 1.48
N ASP A 158 -1.38 0.21 0.51
CA ASP A 158 -2.00 1.49 0.81
C ASP A 158 -3.52 1.38 0.80
N LEU A 159 -4.18 1.85 1.85
CA LEU A 159 -5.63 1.78 1.98
C LEU A 159 -6.26 3.17 2.03
N MET A 160 -7.18 3.44 1.13
CA MET A 160 -8.03 4.63 1.18
C MET A 160 -9.48 4.27 1.50
N ILE A 161 -9.96 4.66 2.68
CA ILE A 161 -11.34 4.46 3.12
C ILE A 161 -12.15 5.72 2.77
N ARG A 162 -13.23 5.55 2.00
CA ARG A 162 -14.10 6.64 1.55
C ARG A 162 -15.54 6.41 1.96
N ASP A 163 -16.25 7.50 2.16
CA ASP A 163 -17.69 7.52 2.45
C ASP A 163 -18.07 6.66 3.66
N PHE A 164 -17.13 6.56 4.62
CA PHE A 164 -17.31 5.74 5.81
C PHE A 164 -18.37 6.37 6.72
N ASP A 165 -19.39 5.61 7.08
CA ASP A 165 -20.45 6.02 7.99
C ASP A 165 -20.88 4.83 8.86
N GLN A 166 -20.10 4.57 9.90
CA GLN A 166 -20.32 3.48 10.83
C GLN A 166 -20.10 3.97 12.28
N PRO A 167 -20.71 3.35 13.26
CA PRO A 167 -20.51 3.74 14.67
C PRO A 167 -19.07 3.49 15.16
N ARG A 168 -18.35 2.58 14.53
CA ARG A 168 -16.98 2.21 14.92
C ARG A 168 -16.10 1.98 13.73
N LEU A 169 -14.83 2.42 13.83
CA LEU A 169 -13.74 2.03 12.93
C LEU A 169 -12.63 1.40 13.77
N ASN A 170 -12.24 0.18 13.43
CA ASN A 170 -11.05 -0.48 13.95
C ASN A 170 -10.04 -0.62 12.82
N LEU A 171 -8.84 -0.06 13.01
CA LEU A 171 -7.75 -0.07 12.06
C LEU A 171 -6.52 -0.70 12.69
N ILE A 172 -6.03 -1.76 12.07
CA ILE A 172 -4.75 -2.40 12.41
C ILE A 172 -3.84 -2.23 11.20
N LEU A 173 -2.69 -1.59 11.41
CA LEU A 173 -1.68 -1.36 10.38
C LEU A 173 -0.38 -2.02 10.80
N SER A 174 0.04 -3.03 10.02
CA SER A 174 1.23 -3.83 10.30
C SER A 174 2.14 -3.83 9.07
N GLY A 175 3.17 -2.99 9.09
CA GLY A 175 4.11 -2.89 7.97
C GLY A 175 4.49 -1.44 7.66
N SER A 176 4.52 -1.12 6.36
CA SER A 176 5.00 0.18 5.84
C SER A 176 4.00 0.85 4.88
N GLY A 177 2.82 0.28 4.71
CA GLY A 177 1.76 0.87 3.90
C GLY A 177 1.02 1.96 4.67
N ASP A 178 0.34 2.86 3.96
CA ASP A 178 -0.34 4.00 4.51
C ASP A 178 -1.87 3.84 4.49
N VAL A 179 -2.54 4.44 5.48
CA VAL A 179 -4.00 4.43 5.52
C VAL A 179 -4.55 5.84 5.59
N THR A 180 -5.48 6.16 4.70
CA THR A 180 -6.26 7.40 4.75
C THR A 180 -7.74 7.08 4.92
N ALA A 181 -8.44 7.76 5.86
CA ALA A 181 -9.87 7.57 6.05
C ALA A 181 -10.66 8.88 6.03
N ARG A 182 -11.84 8.83 5.38
CA ARG A 182 -12.78 9.95 5.29
C ARG A 182 -14.21 9.50 5.53
N GLY A 183 -14.97 10.33 6.24
CA GLY A 183 -16.36 10.04 6.59
C GLY A 183 -16.65 10.30 8.06
N SER A 184 -17.40 9.41 8.71
CA SER A 184 -17.72 9.51 10.14
C SER A 184 -17.64 8.16 10.87
N ALA A 185 -17.11 8.18 12.08
CA ALA A 185 -17.13 7.08 13.04
C ALA A 185 -17.27 7.65 14.47
N ARG A 186 -18.19 7.14 15.26
CA ARG A 186 -18.30 7.61 16.65
C ARG A 186 -17.05 7.30 17.45
N THR A 187 -16.54 6.08 17.32
CA THR A 187 -15.34 5.62 18.00
C THR A 187 -14.34 5.06 17.00
N VAL A 188 -13.07 5.41 17.18
CA VAL A 188 -11.97 4.92 16.35
C VAL A 188 -10.96 4.24 17.24
N GLN A 189 -10.54 3.03 16.86
CA GLN A 189 -9.39 2.35 17.43
C GLN A 189 -8.35 2.19 16.34
N ILE A 190 -7.11 2.59 16.63
CA ILE A 190 -5.98 2.55 15.70
C ILE A 190 -4.82 1.86 16.40
N ASP A 191 -4.34 0.78 15.80
CA ASP A 191 -3.15 0.06 16.24
C ASP A 191 -2.13 0.05 15.09
N VAL A 192 -1.06 0.83 15.20
CA VAL A 192 0.04 0.90 14.23
C VAL A 192 1.25 0.16 14.77
N SER A 193 1.72 -0.81 13.99
CA SER A 193 2.91 -1.58 14.31
C SER A 193 3.81 -1.67 13.08
N GLY A 194 4.82 -0.84 13.02
CA GLY A 194 5.71 -0.71 11.86
C GLY A 194 6.11 0.73 11.59
N SER A 195 6.13 1.10 10.30
CA SER A 195 6.56 2.43 9.83
C SER A 195 5.54 3.07 8.86
N GLY A 196 4.38 2.48 8.71
CA GLY A 196 3.29 3.02 7.90
C GLY A 196 2.49 4.07 8.67
N ASP A 197 1.89 5.02 7.97
CA ASP A 197 1.19 6.16 8.52
C ASP A 197 -0.34 6.01 8.44
N ALA A 198 -1.06 6.58 9.41
CA ALA A 198 -2.51 6.59 9.42
C ALA A 198 -3.07 8.02 9.48
N ASP A 199 -3.60 8.53 8.37
CA ASP A 199 -4.23 9.85 8.29
C ASP A 199 -5.76 9.75 8.34
N LEU A 200 -6.32 10.00 9.51
CA LEU A 200 -7.74 10.07 9.79
C LEU A 200 -8.23 11.50 10.12
N ALA A 201 -7.44 12.53 9.78
CA ALA A 201 -7.80 13.93 10.05
C ALA A 201 -9.12 14.35 9.37
N ALA A 202 -9.44 13.75 8.22
CA ALA A 202 -10.69 13.99 7.47
C ALA A 202 -11.86 13.10 7.93
N LEU A 203 -11.65 12.22 8.92
CA LEU A 203 -12.70 11.42 9.55
C LEU A 203 -13.27 12.16 10.74
N THR A 204 -14.59 12.35 10.77
CA THR A 204 -15.26 12.93 11.95
C THR A 204 -15.39 11.86 13.02
N THR A 205 -14.77 12.07 14.20
CA THR A 205 -14.87 11.12 15.31
C THR A 205 -15.13 11.82 16.65
N VAL A 206 -15.74 11.09 17.58
CA VAL A 206 -15.95 11.55 18.96
C VAL A 206 -14.81 11.05 19.83
N ASP A 207 -14.59 9.75 19.88
CA ASP A 207 -13.59 9.14 20.74
C ASP A 207 -12.54 8.39 19.92
N ALA A 208 -11.28 8.46 20.33
CA ALA A 208 -10.17 7.75 19.71
C ALA A 208 -9.30 7.02 20.75
N ASP A 209 -8.92 5.78 20.43
CA ASP A 209 -7.92 4.99 21.14
C ASP A 209 -6.81 4.67 20.13
N VAL A 210 -5.62 5.22 20.35
CA VAL A 210 -4.48 5.14 19.41
C VAL A 210 -3.31 4.47 20.09
N ARG A 211 -2.81 3.41 19.47
CA ARG A 211 -1.57 2.73 19.89
C ARG A 211 -0.59 2.73 18.74
N VAL A 212 0.61 3.22 19.00
CA VAL A 212 1.72 3.22 18.04
C VAL A 212 2.87 2.43 18.65
N SER A 213 3.28 1.39 17.93
CA SER A 213 4.42 0.54 18.30
C SER A 213 5.38 0.47 17.11
N GLY A 214 6.24 1.45 16.98
CA GLY A 214 7.15 1.57 15.82
C GLY A 214 7.54 3.00 15.54
N SER A 215 7.55 3.36 14.26
CA SER A 215 7.96 4.69 13.77
C SER A 215 6.93 5.31 12.81
N GLY A 216 5.76 4.73 12.70
CA GLY A 216 4.65 5.27 11.89
C GLY A 216 3.92 6.38 12.65
N ASP A 217 3.36 7.32 11.90
CA ASP A 217 2.67 8.49 12.44
C ASP A 217 1.14 8.34 12.32
N VAL A 218 0.42 8.94 13.28
CA VAL A 218 -1.05 8.91 13.29
C VAL A 218 -1.60 10.33 13.38
N ARG A 219 -2.52 10.68 12.48
CA ARG A 219 -3.33 11.90 12.54
C ARG A 219 -4.79 11.57 12.75
N VAL A 220 -5.39 12.09 13.82
CA VAL A 220 -6.80 11.86 14.14
C VAL A 220 -7.40 13.06 14.89
N GLY A 221 -8.67 13.38 14.64
CA GLY A 221 -9.34 14.54 15.25
C GLY A 221 -10.50 14.19 16.17
N PRO A 222 -10.29 13.54 17.36
CA PRO A 222 -11.36 13.27 18.29
C PRO A 222 -11.85 14.56 18.96
N THR A 223 -13.15 14.64 19.27
CA THR A 223 -13.76 15.76 19.96
C THR A 223 -14.16 15.46 21.40
N GLY A 224 -14.22 14.17 21.75
CA GLY A 224 -14.54 13.65 23.10
C GLY A 224 -13.27 13.16 23.81
N LYS A 225 -13.15 11.87 23.97
CA LYS A 225 -12.01 11.25 24.65
C LYS A 225 -10.94 10.82 23.66
N ALA A 226 -9.67 11.13 23.96
CA ALA A 226 -8.48 10.60 23.29
C ALA A 226 -7.65 9.79 24.28
N VAL A 227 -7.33 8.54 23.94
CA VAL A 227 -6.34 7.71 24.64
C VAL A 227 -5.22 7.45 23.64
N VAL A 228 -4.00 7.84 23.99
CA VAL A 228 -2.83 7.71 23.12
C VAL A 228 -1.73 6.98 23.87
N ASP A 229 -1.26 5.89 23.31
CA ASP A 229 -0.16 5.09 23.83
C ASP A 229 0.91 4.91 22.72
N ILE A 230 2.09 5.51 22.91
CA ILE A 230 3.20 5.41 21.98
C ILE A 230 4.34 4.62 22.64
N SER A 231 4.76 3.58 21.92
CA SER A 231 5.91 2.77 22.27
C SER A 231 6.87 2.71 21.07
N GLY A 232 7.70 3.72 20.90
CA GLY A 232 8.60 3.82 19.74
C GLY A 232 9.03 5.25 19.45
N SER A 233 9.09 5.59 18.16
CA SER A 233 9.54 6.89 17.65
C SER A 233 8.53 7.54 16.70
N GLY A 234 7.36 6.98 16.56
CA GLY A 234 6.27 7.57 15.78
C GLY A 234 5.55 8.67 16.55
N ASP A 235 4.87 9.56 15.84
CA ASP A 235 4.20 10.73 16.38
C ASP A 235 2.67 10.59 16.26
N VAL A 236 1.94 11.22 17.18
CA VAL A 236 0.47 11.30 17.11
C VAL A 236 0.02 12.75 17.13
N ASP A 237 -0.62 13.20 16.04
CA ASP A 237 -1.21 14.54 15.92
C ASP A 237 -2.74 14.46 16.15
N LEU A 238 -3.19 15.05 17.28
CA LEU A 238 -4.61 15.25 17.56
C LEU A 238 -5.07 16.54 16.88
N THR A 239 -5.58 16.43 15.65
CA THR A 239 -5.92 17.56 14.76
C THR A 239 -7.14 18.39 15.22
N ARG A 240 -7.77 18.00 16.32
CA ARG A 240 -8.87 18.71 17.00
C ARG A 240 -8.70 18.58 18.50
N ARG A 241 -9.21 19.57 19.23
CA ARG A 241 -9.15 19.55 20.67
C ARG A 241 -10.16 18.56 21.27
N ALA A 242 -9.64 17.50 21.89
CA ALA A 242 -10.43 16.55 22.66
C ALA A 242 -10.82 17.12 24.04
N THR A 243 -11.94 16.69 24.61
CA THR A 243 -12.36 17.10 25.95
C THR A 243 -11.58 16.41 27.06
N GLU A 244 -11.08 15.21 26.81
CA GLU A 244 -10.26 14.43 27.74
C GLU A 244 -9.13 13.74 26.95
N VAL A 245 -7.89 13.93 27.40
CA VAL A 245 -6.72 13.28 26.76
C VAL A 245 -5.92 12.51 27.82
N SER A 246 -5.75 11.22 27.57
CA SER A 246 -4.86 10.34 28.34
C SER A 246 -3.67 9.96 27.47
N ARG A 247 -2.48 10.23 27.94
CA ARG A 247 -1.23 10.04 27.19
C ARG A 247 -0.28 9.10 27.92
N THR A 248 0.24 8.12 27.20
CA THR A 248 1.34 7.25 27.64
C THR A 248 2.41 7.29 26.56
N LEU A 249 3.64 7.68 26.92
CA LEU A 249 4.75 7.76 25.99
C LEU A 249 5.93 6.97 26.53
N SER A 250 6.39 6.01 25.72
CA SER A 250 7.57 5.19 25.98
C SER A 250 8.43 5.16 24.71
N GLY A 251 9.37 6.09 24.61
CA GLY A 251 10.23 6.22 23.42
C GLY A 251 10.61 7.66 23.12
N SER A 252 10.78 7.96 21.83
CA SER A 252 11.25 9.27 21.35
C SER A 252 10.22 9.99 20.47
N GLY A 253 9.01 9.45 20.35
CA GLY A 253 7.92 10.08 19.62
C GLY A 253 7.29 11.24 20.39
N ASP A 254 6.43 12.00 19.71
CA ASP A 254 5.71 13.14 20.27
C ASP A 254 4.17 12.98 20.15
N ILE A 255 3.46 13.71 21.03
CA ILE A 255 1.98 13.76 20.97
C ILE A 255 1.59 15.24 20.93
N ASP A 256 1.21 15.70 19.72
CA ASP A 256 0.78 17.05 19.46
C ASP A 256 -0.75 17.20 19.54
N GLU A 257 -1.22 18.37 19.96
CA GLU A 257 -2.63 18.70 20.11
C GLU A 257 -2.88 20.10 19.56
N SER A 258 -3.74 20.19 18.53
CA SER A 258 -4.10 21.44 17.84
C SER A 258 -5.21 22.21 18.53
#